data_c32a469a954c2af09c924fc5bcfbc2eb
#
_entry.id   c32a469a954c2af09c924fc5bcfbc2eb
#
_cell.length_a   1.000
_cell.length_b   1.000
_cell.length_c   1.000
_cell.angle_alpha   90.00
_cell.angle_beta   90.00
_cell.angle_gamma   90.00
#
_symmetry.space_group_name_H-M   'P 1'
#
loop_
_entity.id
_entity.type
_entity.pdbx_description
1 polymer ?
#
loop_
_entity_poly.entity_id
_entity_poly.type
_entity_poly.pdbx_seq_one_letter_code
_entity_poly.pdbx_strand_id
1 'polypeptide(L)'
;MENYDILIKNCQVLNPDMSVSSTCSVGIKDTWIKKIGSADEFVDSVATETLDGKGKLVMPGLIDGHTHTCQQLLRGRVADEYPMVWTRFLVPFESNLLPEDSYVSGQLACLEMIKNGTTAFADSGGVHMERVADAVIESGMRAAIAKSTMDMGNAITGAMKETASEAIDHTKELYKNYQGAGDGRVDIWFAIRQVMTCSRDLITMVGECAKELHTGIHAHLCEHKDEVSFCLQNYQKRPAEFLDEMGILGPNLLTAHNVMLSDHDITLMAERGVKMIHCPRANLANHGFPKAPQILEAGASVGLGCDGAAPSNLDIFDEMKVLRYSM
;
A
#
# COMPACT_ATOMS: atom_id res chain seq x y z
N MET A 1 32.73 19.61 -14.90
CA MET A 1 31.99 20.13 -13.73
C MET A 1 30.63 19.42 -13.74
N GLU A 2 30.40 18.55 -12.76
CA GLU A 2 29.12 17.88 -12.62
C GLU A 2 28.09 18.82 -11.96
N ASN A 3 26.86 18.83 -12.47
CA ASN A 3 25.81 19.72 -11.98
C ASN A 3 24.66 18.90 -11.39
N TYR A 4 24.33 19.15 -10.14
CA TYR A 4 23.28 18.51 -9.38
C TYR A 4 22.18 19.51 -9.00
N ASP A 5 20.97 19.01 -8.78
CA ASP A 5 19.92 19.83 -8.17
C ASP A 5 20.11 19.87 -6.66
N ILE A 6 20.42 18.71 -6.07
CA ILE A 6 20.70 18.57 -4.63
C ILE A 6 22.02 17.82 -4.47
N LEU A 7 22.88 18.33 -3.57
CA LEU A 7 24.11 17.66 -3.15
C LEU A 7 24.12 17.54 -1.62
N ILE A 8 24.02 16.30 -1.13
CA ILE A 8 24.12 16.00 0.30
C ILE A 8 25.60 15.68 0.60
N LYS A 9 26.25 16.49 1.42
CA LYS A 9 27.68 16.32 1.79
C LYS A 9 27.83 15.75 3.19
N ASN A 10 28.96 15.08 3.44
CA ASN A 10 29.35 14.58 4.77
C ASN A 10 28.37 13.61 5.42
N CYS A 11 27.57 12.88 4.65
CA CYS A 11 26.61 11.92 5.17
C CYS A 11 27.20 10.49 5.21
N GLN A 12 26.46 9.59 5.85
CA GLN A 12 26.59 8.15 5.69
C GLN A 12 25.42 7.63 4.87
N VAL A 13 25.57 6.51 4.19
CA VAL A 13 24.50 5.89 3.38
C VAL A 13 24.24 4.47 3.87
N LEU A 14 22.95 4.10 3.99
CA LEU A 14 22.54 2.72 4.23
C LEU A 14 22.63 1.94 2.92
N ASN A 15 23.47 0.95 2.89
CA ASN A 15 23.64 0.06 1.73
C ASN A 15 22.56 -1.03 1.68
N PRO A 16 22.34 -1.68 0.51
CA PRO A 16 21.33 -2.76 0.37
C PRO A 16 21.58 -3.97 1.28
N ASP A 17 22.81 -4.23 1.69
CA ASP A 17 23.19 -5.28 2.62
C ASP A 17 23.05 -4.87 4.11
N MET A 18 22.40 -3.73 4.35
CA MET A 18 22.20 -3.11 5.66
C MET A 18 23.48 -2.62 6.34
N SER A 19 24.61 -2.62 5.66
CA SER A 19 25.84 -1.95 6.15
C SER A 19 25.71 -0.44 6.02
N VAL A 20 26.47 0.29 6.83
CA VAL A 20 26.54 1.75 6.79
C VAL A 20 27.87 2.16 6.16
N SER A 21 27.82 3.02 5.14
CA SER A 21 29.03 3.50 4.45
C SER A 21 29.95 4.33 5.38
N SER A 22 31.21 4.48 4.98
CA SER A 22 32.02 5.59 5.46
C SER A 22 31.39 6.94 5.06
N THR A 23 31.93 8.05 5.60
CA THR A 23 31.46 9.39 5.22
C THR A 23 31.60 9.61 3.71
N CYS A 24 30.51 10.01 3.07
CA CYS A 24 30.41 10.20 1.61
C CYS A 24 29.52 11.39 1.28
N SER A 25 29.29 11.61 0.00
CA SER A 25 28.35 12.59 -0.55
C SER A 25 27.41 11.93 -1.55
N VAL A 26 26.19 12.48 -1.70
CA VAL A 26 25.16 12.02 -2.62
C VAL A 26 24.74 13.15 -3.53
N GLY A 27 24.92 12.98 -4.84
CA GLY A 27 24.50 13.93 -5.86
C GLY A 27 23.21 13.46 -6.54
N ILE A 28 22.20 14.34 -6.54
CA ILE A 28 20.87 14.11 -7.10
C ILE A 28 20.64 15.08 -8.25
N LYS A 29 20.19 14.56 -9.39
CA LYS A 29 19.81 15.34 -10.56
C LYS A 29 18.48 14.84 -11.11
N ASP A 30 17.54 15.75 -11.34
CA ASP A 30 16.17 15.43 -11.71
C ASP A 30 15.57 14.45 -10.67
N THR A 31 15.13 13.28 -11.10
CA THR A 31 14.54 12.23 -10.25
C THR A 31 15.52 11.10 -9.89
N TRP A 32 16.84 11.31 -10.09
CA TRP A 32 17.82 10.24 -9.97
C TRP A 32 18.94 10.57 -8.98
N ILE A 33 19.31 9.57 -8.18
CA ILE A 33 20.60 9.58 -7.50
C ILE A 33 21.66 9.29 -8.56
N LYS A 34 22.44 10.31 -8.95
CA LYS A 34 23.42 10.19 -10.04
C LYS A 34 24.75 9.64 -9.56
N LYS A 35 25.12 9.97 -8.31
CA LYS A 35 26.43 9.58 -7.79
C LYS A 35 26.41 9.51 -6.26
N ILE A 36 27.06 8.49 -5.74
CA ILE A 36 27.43 8.35 -4.33
C ILE A 36 28.95 8.12 -4.31
N GLY A 37 29.70 8.90 -3.53
CA GLY A 37 31.15 8.80 -3.50
C GLY A 37 31.81 9.61 -2.40
N SER A 38 33.14 9.56 -2.34
CA SER A 38 33.93 10.34 -1.39
C SER A 38 33.84 11.86 -1.65
N ALA A 39 34.20 12.68 -0.68
CA ALA A 39 34.18 14.13 -0.85
C ALA A 39 35.03 14.62 -2.01
N ASP A 40 36.18 13.97 -2.26
CA ASP A 40 37.09 14.33 -3.34
C ASP A 40 36.50 14.15 -4.73
N GLU A 41 35.55 13.24 -4.88
CA GLU A 41 34.84 13.02 -6.13
C GLU A 41 33.83 14.11 -6.50
N PHE A 42 33.54 15.02 -5.56
CA PHE A 42 32.59 16.11 -5.73
C PHE A 42 33.24 17.51 -5.65
N VAL A 43 34.58 17.60 -5.65
CA VAL A 43 35.31 18.88 -5.53
C VAL A 43 34.91 19.88 -6.61
N ASP A 44 34.79 19.44 -7.85
CA ASP A 44 34.41 20.28 -9.00
C ASP A 44 32.90 20.27 -9.29
N SER A 45 32.08 19.81 -8.33
CA SER A 45 30.63 19.73 -8.50
C SER A 45 29.96 21.01 -8.02
N VAL A 46 28.91 21.41 -8.74
CA VAL A 46 28.00 22.50 -8.33
C VAL A 46 26.59 21.93 -8.12
N ALA A 47 25.83 22.53 -7.22
CA ALA A 47 24.45 22.15 -6.96
C ALA A 47 23.58 23.36 -6.74
N THR A 48 22.29 23.25 -7.10
CA THR A 48 21.30 24.28 -6.80
C THR A 48 21.09 24.38 -5.29
N GLU A 49 21.05 23.22 -4.61
CA GLU A 49 20.95 23.14 -3.15
C GLU A 49 22.03 22.23 -2.60
N THR A 50 22.68 22.63 -1.50
CA THR A 50 23.65 21.79 -0.79
C THR A 50 23.20 21.60 0.66
N LEU A 51 23.09 20.34 1.07
CA LEU A 51 22.70 19.94 2.42
C LEU A 51 23.94 19.38 3.16
N ASP A 52 24.16 19.82 4.40
CA ASP A 52 25.15 19.19 5.28
C ASP A 52 24.54 17.97 5.98
N GLY A 53 25.00 16.82 5.59
CA GLY A 53 24.61 15.52 6.14
C GLY A 53 25.47 15.02 7.30
N LYS A 54 26.30 15.88 7.91
CA LYS A 54 27.17 15.50 9.02
C LYS A 54 26.38 14.89 10.18
N GLY A 55 26.72 13.66 10.55
CA GLY A 55 26.02 12.88 11.58
C GLY A 55 24.65 12.35 11.16
N LYS A 56 24.33 12.39 9.87
CA LYS A 56 23.07 11.86 9.30
C LYS A 56 23.31 10.62 8.45
N LEU A 57 22.32 9.73 8.47
CA LEU A 57 22.25 8.56 7.60
C LEU A 57 21.25 8.86 6.47
N VAL A 58 21.71 8.76 5.24
CA VAL A 58 20.86 8.79 4.05
C VAL A 58 20.42 7.35 3.76
N MET A 59 19.13 7.16 3.59
CA MET A 59 18.52 5.87 3.27
C MET A 59 17.42 6.06 2.24
N PRO A 60 16.99 5.00 1.52
CA PRO A 60 15.80 5.07 0.68
C PRO A 60 14.59 5.52 1.50
N GLY A 61 13.71 6.30 0.89
CA GLY A 61 12.44 6.64 1.52
C GLY A 61 11.63 5.38 1.85
N LEU A 62 10.90 5.42 2.96
CA LEU A 62 10.06 4.30 3.36
C LEU A 62 8.88 4.14 2.38
N ILE A 63 8.37 2.91 2.29
CA ILE A 63 7.22 2.58 1.46
C ILE A 63 6.15 1.98 2.37
N ASP A 64 4.96 2.58 2.35
CA ASP A 64 3.77 2.03 2.99
C ASP A 64 3.04 1.14 1.97
N GLY A 65 3.14 -0.19 2.14
CA GLY A 65 2.60 -1.14 1.17
C GLY A 65 1.08 -1.32 1.22
N HIS A 66 0.42 -0.79 2.25
CA HIS A 66 -1.04 -0.88 2.39
C HIS A 66 -1.58 0.20 3.31
N THR A 67 -2.46 1.03 2.78
CA THR A 67 -3.16 2.06 3.54
C THR A 67 -4.55 2.35 2.98
N HIS A 68 -5.34 3.13 3.73
CA HIS A 68 -6.61 3.73 3.31
C HIS A 68 -6.55 5.23 3.59
N THR A 69 -6.09 6.00 2.62
CA THR A 69 -5.91 7.45 2.80
C THR A 69 -7.22 8.21 3.02
N CYS A 70 -8.34 7.69 2.52
CA CYS A 70 -9.66 8.28 2.73
C CYS A 70 -10.17 8.18 4.18
N GLN A 71 -9.55 7.36 5.05
CA GLN A 71 -9.99 7.13 6.43
C GLN A 71 -9.39 8.08 7.47
N GLN A 72 -8.49 9.01 7.11
CA GLN A 72 -7.72 9.80 8.08
C GLN A 72 -8.60 10.67 8.97
N LEU A 73 -9.76 11.12 8.50
CA LEU A 73 -10.72 11.90 9.29
C LEU A 73 -11.42 11.09 10.39
N LEU A 74 -11.30 9.75 10.35
CA LEU A 74 -11.86 8.84 11.36
C LEU A 74 -10.88 8.50 12.48
N ARG A 75 -9.66 8.99 12.43
CA ARG A 75 -8.58 8.68 13.36
C ARG A 75 -8.98 8.94 14.81
N GLY A 76 -8.71 7.94 15.69
CA GLY A 76 -8.99 8.00 17.12
C GLY A 76 -10.47 7.89 17.49
N ARG A 77 -11.36 7.59 16.51
CA ARG A 77 -12.81 7.49 16.76
C ARG A 77 -13.34 6.08 16.94
N VAL A 78 -12.61 5.07 16.45
CA VAL A 78 -13.09 3.68 16.38
C VAL A 78 -12.06 2.66 16.91
N ALA A 79 -11.06 3.10 17.66
CA ALA A 79 -9.95 2.26 18.11
C ALA A 79 -10.36 1.09 19.02
N ASP A 80 -11.47 1.18 19.71
CA ASP A 80 -12.01 0.19 20.65
C ASP A 80 -13.39 -0.38 20.23
N GLU A 81 -13.79 -0.16 18.97
CA GLU A 81 -15.07 -0.58 18.42
C GLU A 81 -15.06 -2.01 17.86
N TYR A 82 -14.74 -3.01 18.68
CA TYR A 82 -14.79 -4.43 18.31
C TYR A 82 -16.16 -5.08 18.55
N PRO A 83 -16.52 -6.17 17.85
CA PRO A 83 -15.87 -6.75 16.64
C PRO A 83 -16.36 -6.10 15.36
N MET A 84 -15.75 -6.50 14.22
CA MET A 84 -16.23 -6.13 12.88
C MET A 84 -16.23 -4.62 12.61
N VAL A 85 -15.17 -3.92 13.05
CA VAL A 85 -15.03 -2.47 12.90
C VAL A 85 -15.23 -2.00 11.45
N TRP A 86 -14.73 -2.77 10.48
CA TRP A 86 -14.77 -2.38 9.07
C TRP A 86 -16.19 -2.35 8.50
N THR A 87 -17.07 -3.32 8.81
CA THR A 87 -18.46 -3.33 8.33
C THR A 87 -19.37 -2.40 9.12
N ARG A 88 -19.07 -2.19 10.42
CA ARG A 88 -19.92 -1.37 11.30
C ARG A 88 -19.60 0.10 11.21
N PHE A 89 -18.33 0.47 10.98
CA PHE A 89 -17.88 1.86 11.02
C PHE A 89 -17.15 2.30 9.75
N LEU A 90 -16.15 1.53 9.26
CA LEU A 90 -15.30 1.99 8.16
C LEU A 90 -16.06 2.08 6.84
N VAL A 91 -16.74 1.01 6.42
CA VAL A 91 -17.53 1.03 5.17
C VAL A 91 -18.67 2.06 5.22
N PRO A 92 -19.49 2.15 6.29
CA PRO A 92 -20.48 3.21 6.40
C PRO A 92 -19.89 4.63 6.40
N PHE A 93 -18.72 4.84 7.02
CA PHE A 93 -18.03 6.13 6.98
C PHE A 93 -17.56 6.45 5.55
N GLU A 94 -16.82 5.55 4.93
CA GLU A 94 -16.33 5.71 3.55
C GLU A 94 -17.49 5.97 2.58
N SER A 95 -18.63 5.26 2.71
CA SER A 95 -19.80 5.42 1.85
C SER A 95 -20.44 6.80 1.88
N ASN A 96 -20.17 7.59 2.92
CA ASN A 96 -20.76 8.91 3.14
C ASN A 96 -19.74 10.06 2.95
N LEU A 97 -18.50 9.76 2.58
CA LEU A 97 -17.51 10.80 2.27
C LEU A 97 -17.96 11.59 1.04
N LEU A 98 -17.77 12.88 1.10
CA LEU A 98 -17.85 13.79 -0.04
C LEU A 98 -16.49 13.87 -0.75
N PRO A 99 -16.44 14.29 -2.01
CA PRO A 99 -15.19 14.47 -2.73
C PRO A 99 -14.15 15.31 -1.98
N GLU A 100 -14.59 16.38 -1.32
CA GLU A 100 -13.72 17.24 -0.51
C GLU A 100 -13.19 16.55 0.74
N ASP A 101 -13.98 15.67 1.37
CA ASP A 101 -13.53 14.89 2.53
C ASP A 101 -12.40 13.94 2.12
N SER A 102 -12.52 13.25 0.99
CA SER A 102 -11.49 12.36 0.45
C SER A 102 -10.21 13.14 0.09
N TYR A 103 -10.35 14.34 -0.46
CA TYR A 103 -9.21 15.22 -0.76
C TYR A 103 -8.46 15.64 0.50
N VAL A 104 -9.16 16.20 1.49
CA VAL A 104 -8.57 16.63 2.77
C VAL A 104 -7.95 15.46 3.53
N SER A 105 -8.61 14.29 3.52
CA SER A 105 -8.10 13.06 4.11
C SER A 105 -6.81 12.60 3.42
N GLY A 106 -6.77 12.64 2.09
CA GLY A 106 -5.59 12.36 1.29
C GLY A 106 -4.42 13.31 1.57
N GLN A 107 -4.70 14.62 1.67
CA GLN A 107 -3.68 15.62 2.05
C GLN A 107 -3.10 15.34 3.44
N LEU A 108 -3.96 15.01 4.42
CA LEU A 108 -3.53 14.68 5.77
C LEU A 108 -2.65 13.43 5.79
N ALA A 109 -3.04 12.39 5.03
CA ALA A 109 -2.24 11.18 4.87
C ALA A 109 -0.85 11.48 4.28
N CYS A 110 -0.80 12.18 3.16
CA CYS A 110 0.46 12.55 2.51
C CYS A 110 1.37 13.38 3.43
N LEU A 111 0.81 14.37 4.13
CA LEU A 111 1.56 15.21 5.08
C LEU A 111 2.20 14.38 6.20
N GLU A 112 1.45 13.46 6.79
CA GLU A 112 1.96 12.61 7.85
C GLU A 112 3.02 11.63 7.35
N MET A 113 2.79 10.97 6.22
CA MET A 113 3.74 10.08 5.59
C MET A 113 5.07 10.79 5.29
N ILE A 114 5.03 11.98 4.69
CA ILE A 114 6.23 12.78 4.41
C ILE A 114 7.00 13.09 5.70
N LYS A 115 6.30 13.51 6.76
CA LYS A 115 6.93 13.81 8.05
C LYS A 115 7.59 12.60 8.70
N ASN A 116 7.09 11.40 8.43
CA ASN A 116 7.60 10.13 8.93
C ASN A 116 8.60 9.44 7.97
N GLY A 117 8.96 10.10 6.85
CA GLY A 117 9.95 9.62 5.89
C GLY A 117 9.43 8.60 4.87
N THR A 118 8.13 8.41 4.78
CA THR A 118 7.48 7.61 3.73
C THR A 118 7.40 8.45 2.45
N THR A 119 7.86 7.89 1.34
CA THR A 119 7.93 8.57 0.04
C THR A 119 7.04 7.95 -1.04
N ALA A 120 6.54 6.74 -0.78
CA ALA A 120 5.62 6.03 -1.66
C ALA A 120 4.64 5.19 -0.84
N PHE A 121 3.43 4.98 -1.36
CA PHE A 121 2.45 4.12 -0.72
C PHE A 121 1.56 3.40 -1.74
N ALA A 122 0.90 2.32 -1.28
CA ALA A 122 -0.16 1.64 -2.01
C ALA A 122 -1.48 1.81 -1.24
N ASP A 123 -2.45 2.48 -1.87
CA ASP A 123 -3.78 2.71 -1.34
C ASP A 123 -4.74 1.63 -1.83
N SER A 124 -5.37 0.94 -0.89
CA SER A 124 -6.35 -0.12 -1.18
C SER A 124 -7.72 0.42 -1.60
N GLY A 125 -7.86 1.74 -1.68
CA GLY A 125 -9.03 2.42 -2.19
C GLY A 125 -10.08 2.76 -1.14
N GLY A 126 -11.02 3.53 -1.62
CA GLY A 126 -12.20 4.03 -0.95
C GLY A 126 -13.14 4.60 -2.00
N VAL A 127 -13.83 5.69 -1.68
CA VAL A 127 -14.63 6.50 -2.62
C VAL A 127 -13.88 7.77 -2.99
N HIS A 128 -14.23 8.37 -4.14
CA HIS A 128 -13.63 9.62 -4.63
C HIS A 128 -12.10 9.58 -4.72
N MET A 129 -11.56 8.48 -5.24
CA MET A 129 -10.11 8.29 -5.32
C MET A 129 -9.42 9.22 -6.32
N GLU A 130 -10.14 9.82 -7.24
CA GLU A 130 -9.69 10.93 -8.07
C GLU A 130 -9.23 12.12 -7.21
N ARG A 131 -9.94 12.40 -6.11
CA ARG A 131 -9.58 13.49 -5.19
C ARG A 131 -8.35 13.14 -4.33
N VAL A 132 -8.19 11.86 -3.99
CA VAL A 132 -6.95 11.37 -3.36
C VAL A 132 -5.78 11.52 -4.33
N ALA A 133 -5.96 11.16 -5.60
CA ALA A 133 -4.93 11.33 -6.63
C ALA A 133 -4.50 12.80 -6.79
N ASP A 134 -5.43 13.76 -6.75
CA ASP A 134 -5.13 15.19 -6.73
C ASP A 134 -4.22 15.56 -5.55
N ALA A 135 -4.56 15.11 -4.33
CA ALA A 135 -3.76 15.36 -3.13
C ALA A 135 -2.35 14.76 -3.23
N VAL A 136 -2.22 13.56 -3.82
CA VAL A 136 -0.93 12.90 -4.06
C VAL A 136 -0.08 13.70 -5.04
N ILE A 137 -0.67 14.16 -6.15
CA ILE A 137 0.03 14.97 -7.16
C ILE A 137 0.58 16.26 -6.53
N GLU A 138 -0.25 16.98 -5.78
CA GLU A 138 0.13 18.24 -5.11
C GLU A 138 1.21 18.03 -4.05
N SER A 139 1.15 16.93 -3.28
CA SER A 139 2.12 16.64 -2.23
C SER A 139 3.50 16.24 -2.76
N GLY A 140 3.60 15.83 -4.02
CA GLY A 140 4.82 15.30 -4.63
C GLY A 140 5.13 13.85 -4.29
N MET A 141 4.27 13.14 -3.56
CA MET A 141 4.44 11.73 -3.23
C MET A 141 4.25 10.81 -4.44
N ARG A 142 4.68 9.55 -4.28
CA ARG A 142 4.39 8.46 -5.22
C ARG A 142 3.29 7.58 -4.64
N ALA A 143 2.35 7.15 -5.46
CA ALA A 143 1.31 6.25 -5.01
C ALA A 143 0.85 5.28 -6.10
N ALA A 144 0.58 4.03 -5.68
CA ALA A 144 -0.30 3.12 -6.38
C ALA A 144 -1.70 3.27 -5.75
N ILE A 145 -2.65 3.79 -6.50
CA ILE A 145 -3.99 4.12 -6.02
C ILE A 145 -4.98 3.13 -6.62
N ALA A 146 -5.71 2.40 -5.79
CA ALA A 146 -6.83 1.59 -6.22
C ALA A 146 -8.16 2.29 -5.90
N LYS A 147 -9.22 1.94 -6.63
CA LYS A 147 -10.59 2.22 -6.22
C LYS A 147 -11.15 0.97 -5.53
N SER A 148 -11.74 1.13 -4.36
CA SER A 148 -12.38 0.00 -3.67
C SER A 148 -13.53 -0.57 -4.52
N THR A 149 -13.56 -1.90 -4.68
CA THR A 149 -14.59 -2.58 -5.46
C THR A 149 -15.30 -3.64 -4.62
N MET A 150 -16.61 -3.53 -4.55
CA MET A 150 -17.47 -4.47 -3.82
C MET A 150 -18.84 -4.52 -4.53
N ASP A 151 -19.27 -5.73 -4.92
CA ASP A 151 -20.59 -5.96 -5.55
C ASP A 151 -21.44 -6.97 -4.77
N MET A 152 -20.91 -7.55 -3.68
CA MET A 152 -21.59 -8.51 -2.81
C MET A 152 -21.57 -8.07 -1.35
N GLY A 153 -22.62 -8.46 -0.63
CA GLY A 153 -22.73 -8.28 0.82
C GLY A 153 -23.81 -7.29 1.24
N ASN A 154 -24.49 -7.61 2.35
CA ASN A 154 -25.57 -6.78 2.88
C ASN A 154 -25.10 -5.57 3.70
N ALA A 155 -23.81 -5.56 4.09
CA ALA A 155 -23.23 -4.47 4.86
C ALA A 155 -22.70 -3.32 3.99
N ILE A 156 -22.70 -3.50 2.66
CA ILE A 156 -22.22 -2.49 1.71
C ILE A 156 -23.35 -1.51 1.45
N THR A 157 -23.10 -0.22 1.63
CA THR A 157 -24.08 0.86 1.51
C THR A 157 -23.55 2.02 0.68
N GLY A 158 -24.45 2.90 0.24
CA GLY A 158 -24.12 4.18 -0.38
C GLY A 158 -23.19 4.05 -1.59
N ALA A 159 -22.23 4.94 -1.69
CA ALA A 159 -21.28 5.04 -2.80
C ALA A 159 -20.30 3.86 -2.92
N MET A 160 -20.25 2.98 -1.91
CA MET A 160 -19.41 1.77 -1.95
C MET A 160 -20.10 0.58 -2.62
N LYS A 161 -21.43 0.66 -2.87
CA LYS A 161 -22.19 -0.43 -3.48
C LYS A 161 -22.33 -0.20 -4.98
N GLU A 162 -21.70 -1.08 -5.74
CA GLU A 162 -21.71 -1.03 -7.21
C GLU A 162 -22.01 -2.43 -7.77
N THR A 163 -22.46 -2.49 -9.01
CA THR A 163 -22.41 -3.71 -9.80
C THR A 163 -20.96 -3.98 -10.25
N ALA A 164 -20.65 -5.22 -10.64
CA ALA A 164 -19.32 -5.56 -11.16
C ALA A 164 -18.92 -4.66 -12.35
N SER A 165 -19.85 -4.38 -13.27
CA SER A 165 -19.60 -3.50 -14.42
C SER A 165 -19.31 -2.07 -14.01
N GLU A 166 -20.13 -1.48 -13.12
CA GLU A 166 -19.92 -0.11 -12.63
C GLU A 166 -18.58 0.03 -11.92
N ALA A 167 -18.19 -0.94 -11.07
CA ALA A 167 -16.92 -0.94 -10.36
C ALA A 167 -15.72 -0.94 -11.32
N ILE A 168 -15.80 -1.73 -12.39
CA ILE A 168 -14.76 -1.78 -13.43
C ILE A 168 -14.74 -0.50 -14.27
N ASP A 169 -15.90 0.00 -14.68
CA ASP A 169 -15.99 1.21 -15.51
C ASP A 169 -15.43 2.43 -14.76
N HIS A 170 -15.77 2.61 -13.49
CA HIS A 170 -15.23 3.68 -12.66
C HIS A 170 -13.72 3.54 -12.42
N THR A 171 -13.20 2.30 -12.25
CA THR A 171 -11.75 2.08 -12.13
C THR A 171 -11.04 2.40 -13.45
N LYS A 172 -11.61 2.03 -14.60
CA LYS A 172 -11.07 2.38 -15.91
C LYS A 172 -11.11 3.88 -16.18
N GLU A 173 -12.13 4.58 -15.72
CA GLU A 173 -12.20 6.04 -15.79
C GLU A 173 -11.10 6.70 -14.95
N LEU A 174 -10.89 6.23 -13.72
CA LEU A 174 -9.80 6.68 -12.85
C LEU A 174 -8.44 6.42 -13.53
N TYR A 175 -8.24 5.22 -14.08
CA TYR A 175 -7.02 4.86 -14.83
C TYR A 175 -6.79 5.82 -16.00
N LYS A 176 -7.80 6.05 -16.83
CA LYS A 176 -7.71 6.95 -18.00
C LYS A 176 -7.28 8.36 -17.62
N ASN A 177 -7.75 8.86 -16.47
CA ASN A 177 -7.55 10.24 -16.07
C ASN A 177 -6.26 10.45 -15.27
N TYR A 178 -5.78 9.43 -14.53
CA TYR A 178 -4.69 9.61 -13.56
C TYR A 178 -3.49 8.67 -13.74
N GLN A 179 -3.55 7.66 -14.62
CA GLN A 179 -2.39 6.79 -14.84
C GLN A 179 -1.21 7.58 -15.35
N GLY A 180 -0.08 7.51 -14.64
CA GLY A 180 1.13 8.26 -14.96
C GLY A 180 1.07 9.75 -14.61
N ALA A 181 0.02 10.22 -13.97
CA ALA A 181 -0.08 11.62 -13.52
C ALA A 181 1.04 11.99 -12.53
N GLY A 182 1.22 13.32 -12.33
CA GLY A 182 2.29 13.81 -11.45
C GLY A 182 3.69 13.42 -11.94
N ASP A 183 3.95 13.49 -13.25
CA ASP A 183 5.22 13.10 -13.86
C ASP A 183 5.61 11.62 -13.59
N GLY A 184 4.64 10.72 -13.70
CA GLY A 184 4.82 9.28 -13.49
C GLY A 184 4.87 8.86 -12.02
N ARG A 185 4.36 9.68 -11.08
CA ARG A 185 4.31 9.33 -9.67
C ARG A 185 3.03 8.61 -9.23
N VAL A 186 1.98 8.69 -10.03
CA VAL A 186 0.68 8.07 -9.74
C VAL A 186 0.46 6.89 -10.67
N ASP A 187 0.27 5.71 -10.09
CA ASP A 187 -0.18 4.51 -10.78
C ASP A 187 -1.58 4.13 -10.31
N ILE A 188 -2.45 3.75 -11.24
CA ILE A 188 -3.80 3.29 -10.91
C ILE A 188 -3.88 1.78 -11.00
N TRP A 189 -4.32 1.16 -9.92
CA TRP A 189 -4.46 -0.28 -9.77
C TRP A 189 -5.93 -0.68 -9.63
N PHE A 190 -6.23 -1.94 -9.92
CA PHE A 190 -7.52 -2.54 -9.58
C PHE A 190 -7.52 -3.01 -8.13
N ALA A 191 -8.71 -3.19 -7.55
CA ALA A 191 -8.85 -3.72 -6.21
C ALA A 191 -9.78 -4.94 -6.16
N ILE A 192 -9.49 -5.83 -5.21
CA ILE A 192 -10.43 -6.81 -4.67
C ILE A 192 -10.52 -6.47 -3.18
N ARG A 193 -11.61 -5.79 -2.75
CA ARG A 193 -11.69 -5.35 -1.34
C ARG A 193 -11.52 -6.52 -0.40
N GLN A 194 -12.29 -7.58 -0.59
CA GLN A 194 -12.11 -8.90 0.02
C GLN A 194 -12.81 -9.96 -0.85
N VAL A 195 -12.39 -11.22 -0.80
CA VAL A 195 -13.05 -12.28 -1.56
C VAL A 195 -14.53 -12.43 -1.19
N MET A 196 -14.89 -12.17 0.07
CA MET A 196 -16.28 -12.27 0.55
C MET A 196 -17.19 -11.10 0.14
N THR A 197 -16.64 -10.05 -0.45
CA THR A 197 -17.40 -8.86 -0.92
C THR A 197 -17.35 -8.66 -2.43
N CYS A 198 -16.68 -9.56 -3.14
CA CYS A 198 -16.52 -9.52 -4.60
C CYS A 198 -17.07 -10.80 -5.23
N SER A 199 -17.97 -10.66 -6.20
CA SER A 199 -18.49 -11.79 -6.96
C SER A 199 -17.40 -12.41 -7.84
N ARG A 200 -17.61 -13.66 -8.29
CA ARG A 200 -16.73 -14.30 -9.28
C ARG A 200 -16.61 -13.43 -10.54
N ASP A 201 -17.70 -12.82 -10.98
CA ASP A 201 -17.72 -11.98 -12.17
C ASP A 201 -16.83 -10.76 -11.97
N LEU A 202 -16.95 -10.04 -10.85
CA LEU A 202 -16.09 -8.90 -10.53
C LEU A 202 -14.63 -9.30 -10.45
N ILE A 203 -14.30 -10.40 -9.75
CA ILE A 203 -12.91 -10.89 -9.63
C ILE A 203 -12.33 -11.24 -11.00
N THR A 204 -13.11 -11.90 -11.86
CA THR A 204 -12.69 -12.21 -13.24
C THR A 204 -12.39 -10.94 -14.02
N MET A 205 -13.32 -9.96 -14.01
CA MET A 205 -13.16 -8.70 -14.74
C MET A 205 -11.94 -7.90 -14.21
N VAL A 206 -11.69 -7.89 -12.90
CA VAL A 206 -10.50 -7.29 -12.30
C VAL A 206 -9.22 -7.92 -12.88
N GLY A 207 -9.15 -9.24 -12.91
CA GLY A 207 -7.98 -9.96 -13.44
C GLY A 207 -7.74 -9.69 -14.92
N GLU A 208 -8.80 -9.73 -15.75
CA GLU A 208 -8.73 -9.44 -17.18
C GLU A 208 -8.28 -8.00 -17.45
N CYS A 209 -8.87 -7.02 -16.77
CA CYS A 209 -8.55 -5.61 -16.95
C CYS A 209 -7.14 -5.27 -16.47
N ALA A 210 -6.72 -5.79 -15.30
CA ALA A 210 -5.36 -5.57 -14.81
C ALA A 210 -4.30 -6.14 -15.76
N LYS A 211 -4.59 -7.29 -16.37
CA LYS A 211 -3.72 -7.90 -17.40
C LYS A 211 -3.69 -7.08 -18.69
N GLU A 212 -4.85 -6.64 -19.18
CA GLU A 212 -4.98 -5.81 -20.38
C GLU A 212 -4.22 -4.49 -20.25
N LEU A 213 -4.36 -3.83 -19.11
CA LEU A 213 -3.76 -2.52 -18.83
C LEU A 213 -2.35 -2.61 -18.25
N HIS A 214 -1.81 -3.81 -18.06
CA HIS A 214 -0.48 -4.06 -17.47
C HIS A 214 -0.29 -3.36 -16.11
N THR A 215 -1.31 -3.42 -15.26
CA THR A 215 -1.29 -2.77 -13.94
C THR A 215 -1.44 -3.78 -12.80
N GLY A 216 -1.32 -3.30 -11.55
CA GLY A 216 -1.41 -4.11 -10.35
C GLY A 216 -2.84 -4.36 -9.87
N ILE A 217 -2.96 -5.33 -8.97
CA ILE A 217 -4.17 -5.63 -8.20
C ILE A 217 -3.82 -5.52 -6.73
N HIS A 218 -4.61 -4.78 -5.96
CA HIS A 218 -4.50 -4.68 -4.51
C HIS A 218 -5.67 -5.41 -3.84
N ALA A 219 -5.39 -6.33 -2.93
CA ALA A 219 -6.42 -7.12 -2.26
C ALA A 219 -6.17 -7.24 -0.75
N HIS A 220 -7.24 -7.25 0.07
CA HIS A 220 -7.16 -7.82 1.40
C HIS A 220 -7.33 -9.33 1.26
N LEU A 221 -6.48 -10.11 1.90
CA LEU A 221 -6.52 -11.56 1.76
C LEU A 221 -6.22 -12.26 3.08
N CYS A 222 -7.06 -13.21 3.44
CA CYS A 222 -6.92 -13.99 4.65
C CYS A 222 -6.74 -13.10 5.90
N GLU A 223 -7.43 -11.98 5.93
CA GLU A 223 -7.40 -11.03 7.04
C GLU A 223 -8.07 -11.62 8.28
N HIS A 224 -9.26 -12.17 8.12
CA HIS A 224 -10.09 -12.64 9.21
C HIS A 224 -10.62 -14.08 8.96
N LYS A 225 -10.90 -14.80 10.05
CA LYS A 225 -11.46 -16.16 9.99
C LYS A 225 -12.79 -16.25 9.22
N ASP A 226 -13.59 -15.17 9.21
CA ASP A 226 -14.89 -15.16 8.54
C ASP A 226 -14.73 -15.20 7.01
N GLU A 227 -13.68 -14.57 6.45
CA GLU A 227 -13.34 -14.69 5.05
C GLU A 227 -12.99 -16.15 4.68
N VAL A 228 -12.17 -16.78 5.50
CA VAL A 228 -11.83 -18.21 5.31
C VAL A 228 -13.08 -19.09 5.39
N SER A 229 -13.93 -18.86 6.39
CA SER A 229 -15.18 -19.60 6.56
C SER A 229 -16.13 -19.42 5.38
N PHE A 230 -16.27 -18.17 4.92
CA PHE A 230 -17.08 -17.83 3.75
C PHE A 230 -16.60 -18.58 2.50
N CYS A 231 -15.31 -18.57 2.22
CA CYS A 231 -14.73 -19.23 1.04
C CYS A 231 -14.89 -20.75 1.12
N LEU A 232 -14.65 -21.35 2.29
CA LEU A 232 -14.86 -22.79 2.48
C LEU A 232 -16.33 -23.20 2.28
N GLN A 233 -17.28 -22.41 2.77
CA GLN A 233 -18.71 -22.69 2.64
C GLN A 233 -19.23 -22.51 1.22
N ASN A 234 -18.80 -21.46 0.52
CA ASN A 234 -19.35 -21.10 -0.79
C ASN A 234 -18.56 -21.67 -1.96
N TYR A 235 -17.25 -21.86 -1.79
CA TYR A 235 -16.35 -22.27 -2.88
C TYR A 235 -15.61 -23.57 -2.58
N GLN A 236 -15.72 -24.13 -1.38
CA GLN A 236 -15.00 -25.33 -0.92
C GLN A 236 -13.48 -25.21 -1.05
N LYS A 237 -12.98 -23.99 -0.99
CA LYS A 237 -11.57 -23.60 -1.10
C LYS A 237 -11.25 -22.51 -0.09
N ARG A 238 -9.97 -22.43 0.28
CA ARG A 238 -9.47 -21.29 1.04
C ARG A 238 -9.34 -20.05 0.14
N PRO A 239 -9.30 -18.82 0.68
CA PRO A 239 -9.25 -17.61 -0.15
C PRO A 239 -8.11 -17.60 -1.17
N ALA A 240 -6.89 -18.00 -0.79
CA ALA A 240 -5.75 -18.07 -1.70
C ALA A 240 -5.96 -19.12 -2.80
N GLU A 241 -6.43 -20.33 -2.45
CA GLU A 241 -6.73 -21.38 -3.43
C GLU A 241 -7.82 -20.94 -4.42
N PHE A 242 -8.83 -20.20 -3.92
CA PHE A 242 -9.89 -19.67 -4.76
C PHE A 242 -9.36 -18.62 -5.75
N LEU A 243 -8.51 -17.69 -5.30
CA LEU A 243 -7.90 -16.70 -6.19
C LEU A 243 -6.92 -17.34 -7.18
N ASP A 244 -6.25 -18.45 -6.81
CA ASP A 244 -5.41 -19.23 -7.76
C ASP A 244 -6.27 -19.87 -8.86
N GLU A 245 -7.40 -20.48 -8.50
CA GLU A 245 -8.35 -21.03 -9.47
C GLU A 245 -8.87 -19.95 -10.44
N MET A 246 -9.10 -18.74 -9.92
CA MET A 246 -9.55 -17.60 -10.72
C MET A 246 -8.42 -16.98 -11.56
N GLY A 247 -7.18 -17.46 -11.45
CA GLY A 247 -6.03 -16.94 -12.20
C GLY A 247 -5.56 -15.55 -11.74
N ILE A 248 -5.87 -15.18 -10.50
CA ILE A 248 -5.52 -13.88 -9.92
C ILE A 248 -4.16 -13.90 -9.24
N LEU A 249 -3.73 -15.05 -8.68
CA LEU A 249 -2.42 -15.12 -8.03
C LEU A 249 -1.29 -14.91 -9.05
N GLY A 250 -0.46 -13.91 -8.79
CA GLY A 250 0.65 -13.57 -9.67
C GLY A 250 1.51 -12.45 -9.12
N PRO A 251 2.61 -12.11 -9.82
CA PRO A 251 3.56 -11.09 -9.36
C PRO A 251 3.00 -9.67 -9.38
N ASN A 252 1.86 -9.44 -10.03
CA ASN A 252 1.14 -8.17 -10.06
C ASN A 252 0.05 -8.06 -8.97
N LEU A 253 -0.09 -9.09 -8.10
CA LEU A 253 -0.99 -9.06 -6.96
C LEU A 253 -0.23 -8.66 -5.70
N LEU A 254 -0.73 -7.62 -5.02
CA LEU A 254 -0.34 -7.18 -3.69
C LEU A 254 -1.47 -7.53 -2.72
N THR A 255 -1.17 -8.33 -1.70
CA THR A 255 -2.14 -8.72 -0.68
C THR A 255 -1.79 -8.14 0.68
N ALA A 256 -2.78 -7.62 1.38
CA ALA A 256 -2.65 -7.10 2.74
C ALA A 256 -3.10 -8.12 3.78
N HIS A 257 -2.55 -8.00 5.00
CA HIS A 257 -2.82 -8.75 6.21
C HIS A 257 -2.25 -10.16 6.24
N ASN A 258 -2.77 -11.10 5.46
CA ASN A 258 -2.26 -12.47 5.33
C ASN A 258 -2.22 -13.25 6.66
N VAL A 259 -3.11 -12.91 7.63
CA VAL A 259 -3.11 -13.43 9.01
C VAL A 259 -3.51 -14.89 9.06
N MET A 260 -4.56 -15.27 8.30
CA MET A 260 -5.18 -16.59 8.36
C MET A 260 -4.65 -17.56 7.30
N LEU A 261 -3.44 -17.33 6.76
CA LEU A 261 -2.82 -18.25 5.81
C LEU A 261 -2.49 -19.60 6.46
N SER A 262 -2.81 -20.70 5.78
CA SER A 262 -2.27 -22.03 6.05
C SER A 262 -0.84 -22.14 5.48
N ASP A 263 -0.11 -23.17 5.86
CA ASP A 263 1.23 -23.43 5.30
C ASP A 263 1.15 -23.71 3.79
N HIS A 264 0.07 -24.35 3.34
CA HIS A 264 -0.20 -24.55 1.91
C HIS A 264 -0.45 -23.22 1.18
N ASP A 265 -1.26 -22.29 1.76
CA ASP A 265 -1.49 -20.98 1.18
C ASP A 265 -0.17 -20.20 1.03
N ILE A 266 0.71 -20.26 2.04
CA ILE A 266 2.02 -19.60 2.04
C ILE A 266 2.87 -20.10 0.87
N THR A 267 2.99 -21.43 0.73
CA THR A 267 3.74 -22.06 -0.36
C THR A 267 3.18 -21.65 -1.72
N LEU A 268 1.87 -21.77 -1.89
CA LEU A 268 1.17 -21.45 -3.13
C LEU A 268 1.41 -19.97 -3.53
N MET A 269 1.21 -19.03 -2.61
CA MET A 269 1.38 -17.61 -2.87
C MET A 269 2.84 -17.24 -3.16
N ALA A 270 3.80 -17.87 -2.47
CA ALA A 270 5.22 -17.69 -2.74
C ALA A 270 5.60 -18.17 -4.15
N GLU A 271 5.15 -19.38 -4.55
CA GLU A 271 5.38 -19.94 -5.89
C GLU A 271 4.77 -19.08 -7.00
N ARG A 272 3.62 -18.46 -6.77
CA ARG A 272 2.99 -17.53 -7.71
C ARG A 272 3.65 -16.13 -7.72
N GLY A 273 4.56 -15.84 -6.80
CA GLY A 273 5.26 -14.56 -6.73
C GLY A 273 4.40 -13.41 -6.19
N VAL A 274 3.34 -13.71 -5.44
CA VAL A 274 2.46 -12.71 -4.81
C VAL A 274 3.26 -11.84 -3.85
N LYS A 275 2.94 -10.54 -3.81
CA LYS A 275 3.54 -9.59 -2.87
C LYS A 275 2.66 -9.48 -1.65
N MET A 276 3.21 -9.73 -0.47
CA MET A 276 2.46 -9.77 0.79
C MET A 276 2.82 -8.58 1.67
N ILE A 277 1.82 -7.90 2.19
CA ILE A 277 1.98 -6.77 3.11
C ILE A 277 1.46 -7.17 4.48
N HIS A 278 2.29 -6.97 5.48
CA HIS A 278 1.93 -7.14 6.87
C HIS A 278 1.65 -5.77 7.50
N CYS A 279 0.52 -5.66 8.22
CA CYS A 279 0.10 -4.46 8.93
C CYS A 279 0.12 -4.75 10.44
N PRO A 280 1.30 -4.70 11.11
CA PRO A 280 1.48 -5.21 12.46
C PRO A 280 0.51 -4.65 13.48
N ARG A 281 0.31 -3.34 13.54
CA ARG A 281 -0.57 -2.70 14.53
C ARG A 281 -2.04 -3.02 14.28
N ALA A 282 -2.48 -2.90 13.03
CA ALA A 282 -3.86 -3.21 12.66
C ALA A 282 -4.16 -4.70 12.90
N ASN A 283 -3.26 -5.59 12.50
CA ASN A 283 -3.43 -7.03 12.70
C ASN A 283 -3.48 -7.40 14.18
N LEU A 284 -2.55 -6.87 14.99
CA LEU A 284 -2.52 -7.14 16.43
C LEU A 284 -3.81 -6.68 17.12
N ALA A 285 -4.30 -5.51 16.72
CA ALA A 285 -5.51 -4.96 17.29
C ALA A 285 -6.76 -5.77 16.92
N ASN A 286 -6.83 -6.35 15.69
CA ASN A 286 -8.07 -6.90 15.14
C ASN A 286 -8.07 -8.42 14.96
N HIS A 287 -6.97 -9.03 14.49
CA HIS A 287 -7.03 -10.36 13.86
C HIS A 287 -5.96 -11.34 14.33
N GLY A 288 -4.92 -10.87 15.01
CA GLY A 288 -3.74 -11.64 15.38
C GLY A 288 -2.56 -11.40 14.44
N PHE A 289 -1.55 -12.29 14.47
CA PHE A 289 -0.34 -12.12 13.67
C PHE A 289 -0.29 -13.10 12.50
N PRO A 290 0.17 -12.64 11.31
CA PRO A 290 0.53 -13.54 10.25
C PRO A 290 1.79 -14.33 10.60
N LYS A 291 2.00 -15.43 9.91
CA LYS A 291 3.19 -16.28 10.02
C LYS A 291 4.38 -15.66 9.27
N ALA A 292 4.76 -14.41 9.61
CA ALA A 292 5.76 -13.65 8.86
C ALA A 292 7.11 -14.38 8.69
N PRO A 293 7.68 -15.06 9.70
CA PRO A 293 8.89 -15.86 9.51
C PRO A 293 8.72 -16.95 8.45
N GLN A 294 7.63 -17.72 8.51
CA GLN A 294 7.36 -18.81 7.57
C GLN A 294 7.14 -18.28 6.15
N ILE A 295 6.50 -17.12 6.00
CA ILE A 295 6.30 -16.47 4.70
C ILE A 295 7.66 -16.07 4.09
N LEU A 296 8.57 -15.50 4.89
CA LEU A 296 9.92 -15.17 4.46
C LEU A 296 10.76 -16.41 4.13
N GLU A 297 10.67 -17.47 4.95
CA GLU A 297 11.34 -18.76 4.71
C GLU A 297 10.86 -19.44 3.41
N ALA A 298 9.59 -19.25 3.04
CA ALA A 298 9.07 -19.70 1.76
C ALA A 298 9.56 -18.88 0.56
N GLY A 299 10.38 -17.85 0.78
CA GLY A 299 10.94 -17.00 -0.27
C GLY A 299 9.97 -15.94 -0.83
N ALA A 300 8.86 -15.70 -0.15
CA ALA A 300 7.91 -14.67 -0.58
C ALA A 300 8.42 -13.25 -0.29
N SER A 301 7.98 -12.29 -1.12
CA SER A 301 8.21 -10.88 -0.85
C SER A 301 7.25 -10.41 0.25
N VAL A 302 7.80 -9.86 1.34
CA VAL A 302 7.03 -9.28 2.45
C VAL A 302 7.40 -7.82 2.63
N GLY A 303 6.38 -6.95 2.71
CA GLY A 303 6.50 -5.55 3.06
C GLY A 303 5.67 -5.21 4.29
N LEU A 304 5.75 -3.94 4.72
CA LEU A 304 4.94 -3.39 5.81
C LEU A 304 3.93 -2.37 5.28
N GLY A 305 2.81 -2.24 5.96
CA GLY A 305 1.77 -1.24 5.71
C GLY A 305 1.13 -0.78 7.01
N CYS A 306 0.59 0.44 7.02
CA CYS A 306 -0.05 1.03 8.19
C CYS A 306 -1.54 0.71 8.28
N ASP A 307 -2.16 0.29 7.15
CA ASP A 307 -3.60 0.09 7.05
C ASP A 307 -4.39 1.41 7.20
N GLY A 308 -5.65 1.35 7.57
CA GLY A 308 -6.46 2.52 7.84
C GLY A 308 -6.02 3.29 9.09
N ALA A 309 -6.39 4.55 9.16
CA ALA A 309 -6.03 5.41 10.31
C ALA A 309 -6.91 5.18 11.54
N ALA A 310 -7.89 4.29 11.48
CA ALA A 310 -8.81 4.07 12.59
C ALA A 310 -8.09 3.66 13.88
N PRO A 311 -7.17 2.66 13.89
CA PRO A 311 -6.43 2.27 15.08
C PRO A 311 -5.08 2.99 15.24
N SER A 312 -4.54 3.70 14.24
CA SER A 312 -3.14 4.10 14.27
C SER A 312 -2.81 5.33 13.41
N ASN A 313 -1.54 5.72 13.41
CA ASN A 313 -0.95 6.72 12.55
C ASN A 313 -0.31 6.06 11.30
N LEU A 314 0.15 6.87 10.34
CA LEU A 314 0.85 6.43 9.13
C LEU A 314 2.38 6.51 9.33
N ASP A 315 2.90 5.65 10.21
CA ASP A 315 4.34 5.60 10.54
C ASP A 315 4.88 4.17 10.43
N ILE A 316 5.66 3.92 9.39
CA ILE A 316 6.28 2.61 9.12
C ILE A 316 7.30 2.24 10.21
N PHE A 317 7.95 3.20 10.87
CA PHE A 317 8.84 2.88 11.99
C PHE A 317 8.07 2.30 13.18
N ASP A 318 6.84 2.76 13.43
CA ASP A 318 5.99 2.17 14.46
C ASP A 318 5.53 0.77 14.08
N GLU A 319 5.26 0.50 12.80
CA GLU A 319 5.01 -0.86 12.31
C GLU A 319 6.22 -1.79 12.53
N MET A 320 7.42 -1.32 12.21
CA MET A 320 8.67 -2.06 12.45
C MET A 320 8.87 -2.40 13.93
N LYS A 321 8.56 -1.47 14.85
CA LYS A 321 8.66 -1.70 16.31
C LYS A 321 7.70 -2.80 16.75
N VAL A 322 6.43 -2.72 16.36
CA VAL A 322 5.43 -3.73 16.73
C VAL A 322 5.81 -5.09 16.16
N LEU A 323 6.19 -5.17 14.89
CA LEU A 323 6.68 -6.40 14.29
C LEU A 323 7.85 -6.99 15.10
N ARG A 324 8.84 -6.18 15.45
CA ARG A 324 10.03 -6.63 16.21
C ARG A 324 9.68 -7.20 17.59
N TYR A 325 8.69 -6.63 18.26
CA TYR A 325 8.27 -7.10 19.58
C TYR A 325 7.36 -8.33 19.54
N SER A 326 6.75 -8.60 18.38
CA SER A 326 5.81 -9.72 18.19
C SER A 326 6.44 -10.98 17.61
N MET A 327 7.67 -10.89 17.12
CA MET A 327 8.51 -12.00 16.63
C MET A 327 9.42 -12.54 17.74
#